data_bce4a48ea535c3254a43bd9a24115d96
#
_entry.id   bce4a48ea535c3254a43bd9a24115d96
#
_cell.length_a   1.000
_cell.length_b   1.000
_cell.length_c   1.000
_cell.angle_alpha   90.00
_cell.angle_beta   90.00
_cell.angle_gamma   90.00
#
_symmetry.space_group_name_H-M   'P 1'
#
loop_
_entity.id
_entity.type
_entity.pdbx_description
1 polymer ?
#
loop_
_entity_poly.entity_id
_entity_poly.type
_entity_poly.pdbx_seq_one_letter_code
_entity_poly.pdbx_strand_id
1 'polypeptide(L)'
;MGLHEAKDIESRFTRYVEGLVSVIGHADRAVPLHDYCLGLVMPGERKSVEPMAAITAPGRTAAQHQSLLHFVGQGGWSDDDVLGKVREMVLPAIERYGPIEAWIIDDTSFPKQGRHSVGVSHQYCGQLGKQANCQVAVTLSITNHDASLPVAYRLYLPKAWAEDDARRCKAKVPEDIAFKTKPEIALDQIRWAHEIGLPGRMVLLDAGYGHDSKLRAGITELGLAYVAGILPQTLVWKPSVRPGRTPKKGRRDAPNTTSVKDLALSLRARAWRTIEWREGTNEWLSSRFARVRVHVASSHERPGKPSKEWLLIEWPEGEDAPTKYWLSTLPSNITFRDLIDAAKLRWRIERDYEELKQEVGLGHYEGRGWRGFHHHGTMCIAAYGFLISERETIPPSGPRSAALLPQLAVPDSYRPRGSPLAA
;
A
#
# COMPACT_ATOMS: atom_id res chain seq x y z
N MET A 1 -23.88 -12.62 16.78
CA MET A 1 -23.41 -11.41 17.46
C MET A 1 -24.49 -10.94 18.41
N GLY A 2 -24.23 -10.91 19.72
CA GLY A 2 -25.23 -10.57 20.74
C GLY A 2 -25.50 -9.06 20.78
N LEU A 3 -26.69 -8.65 21.26
CA LEU A 3 -27.08 -7.25 21.41
C LEU A 3 -26.11 -6.39 22.24
N HIS A 4 -25.40 -7.00 23.19
CA HIS A 4 -24.36 -6.37 24.00
C HIS A 4 -23.11 -6.05 23.17
N GLU A 5 -22.68 -7.00 22.34
CA GLU A 5 -21.51 -6.87 21.45
C GLU A 5 -21.70 -5.79 20.39
N ALA A 6 -22.91 -5.69 19.82
CA ALA A 6 -23.25 -4.66 18.83
C ALA A 6 -23.20 -3.24 19.44
N LYS A 7 -23.76 -3.04 20.65
CA LYS A 7 -23.70 -1.76 21.37
C LYS A 7 -22.26 -1.36 21.72
N ASP A 8 -21.42 -2.32 21.99
CA ASP A 8 -20.02 -2.11 22.35
C ASP A 8 -19.20 -1.67 21.11
N ILE A 9 -19.45 -2.25 19.94
CA ILE A 9 -18.83 -1.83 18.67
C ILE A 9 -19.27 -0.41 18.29
N GLU A 10 -20.57 -0.09 18.42
CA GLU A 10 -21.09 1.25 18.14
C GLU A 10 -20.45 2.31 19.03
N SER A 11 -20.27 2.01 20.32
CA SER A 11 -19.59 2.92 21.27
C SER A 11 -18.11 3.11 20.92
N ARG A 12 -17.42 2.05 20.46
CA ARG A 12 -16.01 2.16 20.02
C ARG A 12 -15.90 2.94 18.71
N PHE A 13 -16.82 2.71 17.77
CA PHE A 13 -16.89 3.48 16.52
C PHE A 13 -17.11 4.97 16.80
N THR A 14 -18.08 5.31 17.65
CA THR A 14 -18.36 6.70 18.03
C THR A 14 -17.10 7.36 18.62
N ARG A 15 -16.44 6.72 19.56
CA ARG A 15 -15.19 7.22 20.17
C ARG A 15 -14.06 7.38 19.16
N TYR A 16 -13.95 6.45 18.21
CA TYR A 16 -12.97 6.52 17.12
C TYR A 16 -13.22 7.75 16.24
N VAL A 17 -14.48 7.95 15.82
CA VAL A 17 -14.88 9.11 15.01
C VAL A 17 -14.70 10.43 15.78
N GLU A 18 -15.01 10.49 17.09
CA GLU A 18 -14.73 11.65 17.94
C GLU A 18 -13.23 12.00 17.94
N GLY A 19 -12.37 10.99 17.96
CA GLY A 19 -10.93 11.18 17.77
C GLY A 19 -10.60 11.86 16.45
N LEU A 20 -11.20 11.45 15.33
CA LEU A 20 -11.02 12.11 14.03
C LEU A 20 -11.59 13.53 14.00
N VAL A 21 -12.73 13.76 14.66
CA VAL A 21 -13.36 15.08 14.76
C VAL A 21 -12.42 16.09 15.43
N SER A 22 -11.59 15.66 16.38
CA SER A 22 -10.65 16.54 17.08
C SER A 22 -9.63 17.23 16.16
N VAL A 23 -9.39 16.69 14.96
CA VAL A 23 -8.42 17.23 13.99
C VAL A 23 -9.05 17.75 12.70
N ILE A 24 -10.41 17.68 12.57
CA ILE A 24 -11.11 18.09 11.34
C ILE A 24 -11.23 19.61 11.15
N GLY A 25 -10.87 20.39 12.17
CA GLY A 25 -10.71 21.84 12.11
C GLY A 25 -11.97 22.67 12.28
N HIS A 26 -13.19 22.15 12.10
CA HIS A 26 -14.45 22.89 12.31
C HIS A 26 -15.59 21.98 12.73
N ALA A 27 -16.41 22.44 13.70
CA ALA A 27 -17.49 21.63 14.28
C ALA A 27 -18.53 21.18 13.26
N ASP A 28 -18.85 21.99 12.24
CA ASP A 28 -19.82 21.65 11.20
C ASP A 28 -19.40 20.44 10.34
N ARG A 29 -18.12 20.06 10.40
CA ARG A 29 -17.59 18.88 9.68
C ARG A 29 -17.75 17.59 10.46
N ALA A 30 -18.12 17.66 11.75
CA ALA A 30 -18.23 16.46 12.60
C ALA A 30 -19.31 15.49 12.11
N VAL A 31 -20.50 15.99 11.82
CA VAL A 31 -21.61 15.16 11.32
C VAL A 31 -21.30 14.56 9.95
N PRO A 32 -20.88 15.36 8.94
CA PRO A 32 -20.49 14.79 7.64
C PRO A 32 -19.34 13.78 7.72
N LEU A 33 -18.34 13.98 8.58
CA LEU A 33 -17.26 13.04 8.81
C LEU A 33 -17.79 11.73 9.38
N HIS A 34 -18.59 11.80 10.45
CA HIS A 34 -19.22 10.62 11.03
C HIS A 34 -20.01 9.84 9.99
N ASP A 35 -20.89 10.51 9.26
CA ASP A 35 -21.76 9.87 8.28
C ASP A 35 -20.98 9.31 7.08
N TYR A 36 -19.88 9.96 6.69
CA TYR A 36 -19.01 9.44 5.65
C TYR A 36 -18.30 8.17 6.11
N CYS A 37 -17.69 8.16 7.30
CA CYS A 37 -17.10 6.96 7.91
C CYS A 37 -18.12 5.84 8.05
N LEU A 38 -19.31 6.15 8.57
CA LEU A 38 -20.40 5.17 8.72
C LEU A 38 -20.79 4.57 7.37
N GLY A 39 -20.98 5.41 6.33
CA GLY A 39 -21.30 4.94 4.99
C GLY A 39 -20.24 4.04 4.38
N LEU A 40 -18.94 4.25 4.72
CA LEU A 40 -17.85 3.41 4.25
C LEU A 40 -17.81 2.04 4.95
N VAL A 41 -18.12 1.95 6.24
CA VAL A 41 -18.08 0.68 7.00
C VAL A 41 -19.39 -0.12 6.92
N MET A 42 -20.51 0.53 6.62
CA MET A 42 -21.80 -0.16 6.49
C MET A 42 -21.82 -1.07 5.26
N PRO A 43 -22.50 -2.23 5.31
CA PRO A 43 -22.67 -3.09 4.15
C PRO A 43 -23.32 -2.38 2.96
N GLY A 44 -22.84 -2.65 1.75
CA GLY A 44 -23.39 -2.09 0.51
C GLY A 44 -22.50 -2.36 -0.69
N GLU A 45 -23.08 -2.67 -1.83
CA GLU A 45 -22.34 -2.98 -3.07
C GLU A 45 -21.53 -1.78 -3.60
N ARG A 46 -21.99 -0.56 -3.31
CA ARG A 46 -21.36 0.67 -3.78
C ARG A 46 -21.23 1.69 -2.66
N LYS A 47 -20.04 2.22 -2.49
CA LYS A 47 -19.66 3.22 -1.48
C LYS A 47 -19.42 4.61 -2.12
N SER A 48 -20.19 4.98 -3.14
CA SER A 48 -20.21 6.35 -3.64
C SER A 48 -21.16 7.22 -2.80
N VAL A 49 -21.06 8.54 -2.95
CA VAL A 49 -21.74 9.49 -2.04
C VAL A 49 -23.26 9.29 -1.98
N GLU A 50 -23.91 8.98 -3.12
CA GLU A 50 -25.37 8.82 -3.17
C GLU A 50 -25.88 7.58 -2.39
N PRO A 51 -25.34 6.35 -2.62
CA PRO A 51 -25.69 5.20 -1.78
C PRO A 51 -25.38 5.40 -0.30
N MET A 52 -24.24 6.02 0.04
CA MET A 52 -23.91 6.33 1.44
C MET A 52 -24.94 7.29 2.06
N ALA A 53 -25.38 8.32 1.32
CA ALA A 53 -26.41 9.25 1.79
C ALA A 53 -27.75 8.56 2.04
N ALA A 54 -28.12 7.60 1.18
CA ALA A 54 -29.34 6.81 1.35
C ALA A 54 -29.30 5.92 2.59
N ILE A 55 -28.11 5.39 2.92
CA ILE A 55 -27.92 4.56 4.12
C ILE A 55 -27.92 5.42 5.39
N THR A 56 -27.16 6.53 5.40
CA THR A 56 -26.94 7.34 6.60
C THR A 56 -28.10 8.30 6.93
N ALA A 57 -28.89 8.69 5.94
CA ALA A 57 -30.07 9.57 6.14
C ALA A 57 -31.21 9.27 5.15
N PRO A 58 -31.87 8.13 5.26
CA PRO A 58 -32.88 7.69 4.29
C PRO A 58 -34.06 8.66 4.14
N GLY A 59 -34.45 9.38 5.21
CA GLY A 59 -35.50 10.39 5.19
C GLY A 59 -35.15 11.73 4.54
N ARG A 60 -33.86 11.99 4.25
CA ARG A 60 -33.37 13.24 3.67
C ARG A 60 -32.18 13.03 2.74
N THR A 61 -32.20 11.98 1.95
CA THR A 61 -31.09 11.54 1.08
C THR A 61 -30.49 12.65 0.21
N ALA A 62 -31.34 13.51 -0.40
CA ALA A 62 -30.84 14.59 -1.26
C ALA A 62 -29.98 15.63 -0.49
N ALA A 63 -30.42 16.04 0.69
CA ALA A 63 -29.65 16.97 1.53
C ALA A 63 -28.37 16.32 2.06
N GLN A 64 -28.45 15.06 2.46
CA GLN A 64 -27.30 14.28 2.91
C GLN A 64 -26.26 14.07 1.80
N HIS A 65 -26.73 13.76 0.57
CA HIS A 65 -25.87 13.68 -0.60
C HIS A 65 -25.06 14.98 -0.81
N GLN A 66 -25.70 16.14 -0.75
CA GLN A 66 -25.03 17.42 -0.89
C GLN A 66 -24.03 17.67 0.26
N SER A 67 -24.38 17.32 1.49
CA SER A 67 -23.50 17.44 2.66
C SER A 67 -22.22 16.61 2.51
N LEU A 68 -22.37 15.31 2.18
CA LEU A 68 -21.23 14.41 1.98
C LEU A 68 -20.39 14.79 0.77
N LEU A 69 -21.01 15.23 -0.32
CA LEU A 69 -20.31 15.70 -1.53
C LEU A 69 -19.49 16.96 -1.24
N HIS A 70 -20.05 17.91 -0.48
CA HIS A 70 -19.33 19.11 -0.04
C HIS A 70 -18.17 18.74 0.88
N PHE A 71 -18.40 17.87 1.86
CA PHE A 71 -17.40 17.40 2.81
C PHE A 71 -16.17 16.81 2.12
N VAL A 72 -16.37 15.87 1.19
CA VAL A 72 -15.26 15.18 0.51
C VAL A 72 -14.66 16.01 -0.63
N GLY A 73 -15.46 16.78 -1.35
CA GLY A 73 -15.00 17.49 -2.56
C GLY A 73 -14.50 18.92 -2.33
N GLN A 74 -14.98 19.59 -1.27
CA GLN A 74 -14.73 21.01 -1.02
C GLN A 74 -14.30 21.32 0.42
N GLY A 75 -14.51 20.41 1.36
CA GLY A 75 -14.11 20.60 2.75
C GLY A 75 -12.65 21.01 2.89
N GLY A 76 -12.36 22.07 3.65
CA GLY A 76 -10.98 22.57 3.84
C GLY A 76 -10.31 21.93 5.06
N TRP A 77 -10.36 20.59 5.18
CA TRP A 77 -9.67 19.82 6.21
C TRP A 77 -8.38 19.19 5.66
N SER A 78 -7.47 18.80 6.55
CA SER A 78 -6.16 18.28 6.22
C SER A 78 -6.18 16.75 6.18
N ASP A 79 -5.77 16.16 5.05
CA ASP A 79 -5.55 14.72 4.92
C ASP A 79 -4.47 14.25 5.90
N ASP A 80 -3.38 15.01 6.05
CA ASP A 80 -2.25 14.66 6.90
C ASP A 80 -2.64 14.63 8.38
N ASP A 81 -3.46 15.57 8.86
CA ASP A 81 -3.93 15.61 10.24
C ASP A 81 -4.83 14.40 10.54
N VAL A 82 -5.74 14.07 9.61
CA VAL A 82 -6.63 12.91 9.75
C VAL A 82 -5.83 11.60 9.71
N LEU A 83 -4.92 11.41 8.75
CA LEU A 83 -4.05 10.24 8.68
C LEU A 83 -3.12 10.15 9.90
N GLY A 84 -2.64 11.29 10.41
CA GLY A 84 -1.89 11.37 11.65
C GLY A 84 -2.68 10.84 12.84
N LYS A 85 -3.96 11.26 12.95
CA LYS A 85 -4.85 10.79 14.02
C LYS A 85 -5.23 9.32 13.88
N VAL A 86 -5.46 8.86 12.65
CA VAL A 86 -5.65 7.42 12.37
C VAL A 86 -4.47 6.61 12.88
N ARG A 87 -3.25 7.02 12.53
CA ARG A 87 -2.01 6.37 13.00
C ARG A 87 -1.92 6.32 14.52
N GLU A 88 -2.14 7.46 15.20
CA GLU A 88 -2.13 7.55 16.65
C GLU A 88 -3.09 6.54 17.30
N MET A 89 -4.31 6.41 16.77
CA MET A 89 -5.34 5.56 17.35
C MET A 89 -5.18 4.07 17.00
N VAL A 90 -4.64 3.76 15.81
CA VAL A 90 -4.62 2.38 15.28
C VAL A 90 -3.29 1.66 15.58
N LEU A 91 -2.18 2.41 15.61
CA LEU A 91 -0.85 1.82 15.84
C LEU A 91 -0.76 0.94 17.10
N PRO A 92 -1.30 1.35 18.28
CA PRO A 92 -1.27 0.51 19.47
C PRO A 92 -1.99 -0.83 19.31
N ALA A 93 -3.03 -0.90 18.48
CA ALA A 93 -3.74 -2.15 18.20
C ALA A 93 -2.91 -3.07 17.30
N ILE A 94 -2.24 -2.51 16.28
CA ILE A 94 -1.35 -3.27 15.40
C ILE A 94 -0.15 -3.83 16.18
N GLU A 95 0.45 -3.01 17.06
CA GLU A 95 1.63 -3.41 17.84
C GLU A 95 1.33 -4.36 19.01
N ARG A 96 0.06 -4.68 19.25
CA ARG A 96 -0.34 -5.59 20.34
C ARG A 96 0.31 -6.97 20.26
N TYR A 97 0.54 -7.47 19.06
CA TYR A 97 1.07 -8.81 18.80
C TYR A 97 2.50 -8.81 18.30
N GLY A 98 3.06 -7.66 18.02
CA GLY A 98 4.45 -7.50 17.61
C GLY A 98 4.73 -6.08 17.08
N PRO A 99 5.97 -5.63 17.15
CA PRO A 99 6.34 -4.29 16.68
C PRO A 99 6.14 -4.17 15.17
N ILE A 100 6.03 -2.94 14.66
CA ILE A 100 6.11 -2.68 13.23
C ILE A 100 7.50 -3.07 12.72
N GLU A 101 7.54 -3.94 11.71
CA GLU A 101 8.78 -4.50 11.16
C GLU A 101 9.21 -3.76 9.90
N ALA A 102 8.26 -3.38 9.06
CA ALA A 102 8.57 -2.84 7.74
C ALA A 102 7.59 -1.75 7.29
N TRP A 103 8.05 -0.97 6.30
CA TRP A 103 7.23 -0.12 5.46
C TRP A 103 7.10 -0.77 4.08
N ILE A 104 5.88 -0.89 3.57
CA ILE A 104 5.63 -1.40 2.22
C ILE A 104 5.32 -0.21 1.32
N ILE A 105 6.08 -0.07 0.24
CA ILE A 105 5.77 0.83 -0.87
C ILE A 105 5.09 0.02 -1.97
N ASP A 106 3.95 0.52 -2.41
CA ASP A 106 3.23 -0.05 -3.55
C ASP A 106 2.36 1.01 -4.23
N ASP A 107 1.73 0.66 -5.34
CA ASP A 107 0.73 1.51 -5.95
C ASP A 107 -0.60 0.77 -6.17
N THR A 108 -1.68 1.53 -6.17
CA THR A 108 -3.00 1.00 -6.46
C THR A 108 -3.65 1.79 -7.60
N SER A 109 -4.26 1.08 -8.53
CA SER A 109 -4.87 1.67 -9.72
C SER A 109 -6.39 1.66 -9.67
N PHE A 110 -7.00 2.67 -10.31
CA PHE A 110 -8.45 2.89 -10.38
C PHE A 110 -8.85 3.07 -11.84
N PRO A 111 -9.46 2.05 -12.49
CA PRO A 111 -9.98 2.18 -13.85
C PRO A 111 -10.97 3.33 -13.97
N LYS A 112 -10.87 4.10 -15.04
CA LYS A 112 -11.79 5.21 -15.34
C LYS A 112 -12.22 5.16 -16.81
N GLN A 113 -13.49 5.46 -17.08
CA GLN A 113 -13.98 5.52 -18.46
C GLN A 113 -13.70 6.87 -19.11
N GLY A 114 -13.76 7.96 -18.33
CA GLY A 114 -13.61 9.33 -18.84
C GLY A 114 -12.18 9.86 -18.79
N ARG A 115 -11.97 11.05 -19.37
CA ARG A 115 -10.69 11.77 -19.46
C ARG A 115 -10.53 12.91 -18.44
N HIS A 116 -11.54 13.15 -17.61
CA HIS A 116 -11.64 14.37 -16.78
C HIS A 116 -11.25 14.17 -15.33
N SER A 117 -11.14 12.92 -14.85
CA SER A 117 -10.67 12.67 -13.50
C SER A 117 -9.20 13.04 -13.38
N VAL A 118 -8.83 13.75 -12.30
CA VAL A 118 -7.46 14.20 -12.07
C VAL A 118 -6.46 13.06 -12.16
N GLY A 119 -5.34 13.25 -12.86
CA GLY A 119 -4.27 12.24 -12.98
C GLY A 119 -4.62 11.04 -13.89
N VAL A 120 -5.80 11.01 -14.51
CA VAL A 120 -6.16 9.90 -15.39
C VAL A 120 -5.31 9.90 -16.67
N SER A 121 -4.78 8.76 -17.03
CA SER A 121 -4.07 8.54 -18.29
C SER A 121 -4.14 7.08 -18.72
N HIS A 122 -3.78 6.80 -19.97
CA HIS A 122 -3.59 5.43 -20.45
C HIS A 122 -2.23 4.93 -19.95
N GLN A 123 -2.25 4.06 -18.95
CA GLN A 123 -1.06 3.53 -18.26
C GLN A 123 -1.34 2.12 -17.75
N TYR A 124 -0.32 1.44 -17.23
CA TYR A 124 -0.53 0.12 -16.64
C TYR A 124 -1.50 0.20 -15.47
N CYS A 125 -2.55 -0.57 -15.54
CA CYS A 125 -3.58 -0.69 -14.51
C CYS A 125 -3.46 -2.03 -13.81
N GLY A 126 -2.85 -2.08 -12.64
CA GLY A 126 -2.63 -3.32 -11.87
C GLY A 126 -3.93 -4.08 -11.60
N GLN A 127 -5.04 -3.38 -11.33
CA GLN A 127 -6.35 -4.00 -11.13
C GLN A 127 -6.86 -4.77 -12.35
N LEU A 128 -6.46 -4.37 -13.57
CA LEU A 128 -6.88 -5.03 -14.82
C LEU A 128 -5.76 -5.88 -15.43
N GLY A 129 -4.54 -5.86 -14.87
CA GLY A 129 -3.39 -6.58 -15.40
C GLY A 129 -2.93 -6.12 -16.80
N LYS A 130 -3.35 -4.93 -17.27
CA LYS A 130 -3.08 -4.43 -18.61
C LYS A 130 -3.01 -2.92 -18.69
N GLN A 131 -2.55 -2.40 -19.83
CA GLN A 131 -2.65 -0.98 -20.15
C GLN A 131 -4.13 -0.57 -20.27
N ALA A 132 -4.53 0.46 -19.51
CA ALA A 132 -5.90 0.97 -19.49
C ALA A 132 -5.94 2.42 -19.04
N ASN A 133 -7.06 3.08 -19.28
CA ASN A 133 -7.32 4.42 -18.76
C ASN A 133 -7.59 4.34 -17.26
N CYS A 134 -6.66 4.82 -16.43
CA CYS A 134 -6.77 4.71 -14.98
C CYS A 134 -6.05 5.86 -14.25
N GLN A 135 -6.42 6.05 -12.99
CA GLN A 135 -5.64 6.80 -11.99
C GLN A 135 -4.76 5.81 -11.24
N VAL A 136 -3.64 6.27 -10.71
CA VAL A 136 -2.75 5.45 -9.87
C VAL A 136 -2.35 6.26 -8.64
N ALA A 137 -2.43 5.67 -7.47
CA ALA A 137 -1.93 6.26 -6.23
C ALA A 137 -0.77 5.44 -5.67
N VAL A 138 0.28 6.13 -5.25
CA VAL A 138 1.43 5.55 -4.54
C VAL A 138 1.14 5.62 -3.04
N THR A 139 1.40 4.54 -2.33
CA THR A 139 1.16 4.45 -0.89
C THR A 139 2.38 3.96 -0.14
N LEU A 140 2.46 4.36 1.13
CA LEU A 140 3.32 3.76 2.13
C LEU A 140 2.44 3.16 3.22
N SER A 141 2.62 1.87 3.50
CA SER A 141 1.94 1.16 4.59
C SER A 141 2.95 0.71 5.65
N ILE A 142 2.58 0.82 6.93
CA ILE A 142 3.30 0.16 8.02
C ILE A 142 2.79 -1.26 8.18
N THR A 143 3.65 -2.20 8.55
CA THR A 143 3.25 -3.61 8.68
C THR A 143 4.05 -4.38 9.72
N ASN A 144 3.42 -5.38 10.29
CA ASN A 144 4.02 -6.53 10.96
C ASN A 144 3.40 -7.83 10.39
N HIS A 145 3.67 -8.98 11.02
CA HIS A 145 3.11 -10.26 10.56
C HIS A 145 1.59 -10.39 10.75
N ASP A 146 0.96 -9.57 11.58
CA ASP A 146 -0.45 -9.67 11.94
C ASP A 146 -1.32 -8.68 11.16
N ALA A 147 -0.87 -7.43 11.00
CA ALA A 147 -1.64 -6.37 10.37
C ALA A 147 -0.77 -5.42 9.54
N SER A 148 -1.43 -4.65 8.68
CA SER A 148 -0.84 -3.54 7.93
C SER A 148 -1.84 -2.40 7.76
N LEU A 149 -1.34 -1.17 7.67
CA LEU A 149 -2.14 0.04 7.53
C LEU A 149 -1.45 1.02 6.57
N PRO A 150 -2.11 1.48 5.50
CA PRO A 150 -1.62 2.62 4.72
C PRO A 150 -1.55 3.87 5.59
N VAL A 151 -0.43 4.57 5.59
CA VAL A 151 -0.19 5.79 6.38
C VAL A 151 0.16 7.00 5.53
N ALA A 152 0.47 6.78 4.26
CA ALA A 152 0.62 7.82 3.25
C ALA A 152 -0.02 7.37 1.94
N TYR A 153 -0.65 8.32 1.25
CA TYR A 153 -1.42 8.07 0.04
C TYR A 153 -1.33 9.29 -0.87
N ARG A 154 -0.80 9.12 -2.10
CA ARG A 154 -0.63 10.23 -3.05
C ARG A 154 -0.95 9.82 -4.47
N LEU A 155 -1.83 10.59 -5.13
CA LEU A 155 -2.11 10.43 -6.55
C LEU A 155 -0.87 10.72 -7.40
N TYR A 156 -0.50 9.78 -8.27
CA TYR A 156 0.47 10.01 -9.32
C TYR A 156 -0.14 10.96 -10.38
N LEU A 157 0.52 12.10 -10.59
CA LEU A 157 0.13 13.06 -11.61
C LEU A 157 1.03 12.87 -12.84
N PRO A 158 0.52 12.26 -13.94
CA PRO A 158 1.30 12.06 -15.15
C PRO A 158 1.83 13.37 -15.72
N LYS A 159 2.98 13.34 -16.42
CA LYS A 159 3.63 14.52 -16.97
C LYS A 159 2.68 15.39 -17.83
N ALA A 160 1.89 14.75 -18.68
CA ALA A 160 0.88 15.44 -19.50
C ALA A 160 -0.22 16.16 -18.68
N TRP A 161 -0.43 15.80 -17.44
CA TRP A 161 -1.30 16.51 -16.49
C TRP A 161 -0.55 17.62 -15.77
N ALA A 162 0.68 17.36 -15.36
CA ALA A 162 1.48 18.33 -14.62
C ALA A 162 1.86 19.57 -15.47
N GLU A 163 1.95 19.40 -16.78
CA GLU A 163 2.28 20.46 -17.77
C GLU A 163 1.04 21.13 -18.40
N ASP A 164 -0.19 20.74 -18.03
CA ASP A 164 -1.43 21.30 -18.54
C ASP A 164 -2.12 22.17 -17.47
N ASP A 165 -1.84 23.46 -17.50
CA ASP A 165 -2.37 24.43 -16.52
C ASP A 165 -3.90 24.50 -16.52
N ALA A 166 -4.54 24.35 -17.68
CA ALA A 166 -6.00 24.39 -17.78
C ALA A 166 -6.64 23.17 -17.07
N ARG A 167 -6.07 21.98 -17.27
CA ARG A 167 -6.52 20.77 -16.56
C ARG A 167 -6.23 20.85 -15.06
N ARG A 168 -5.05 21.34 -14.66
CA ARG A 168 -4.67 21.55 -13.27
C ARG A 168 -5.64 22.48 -12.56
N CYS A 169 -5.91 23.65 -13.14
CA CYS A 169 -6.85 24.62 -12.60
C CYS A 169 -8.25 24.02 -12.45
N LYS A 170 -8.78 23.35 -13.48
CA LYS A 170 -10.10 22.72 -13.46
C LYS A 170 -10.23 21.62 -12.39
N ALA A 171 -9.17 20.86 -12.18
CA ALA A 171 -9.12 19.80 -11.17
C ALA A 171 -8.69 20.29 -9.78
N LYS A 172 -8.36 21.58 -9.65
CA LYS A 172 -7.85 22.22 -8.42
C LYS A 172 -6.63 21.49 -7.87
N VAL A 173 -5.67 21.17 -8.75
CA VAL A 173 -4.37 20.63 -8.34
C VAL A 173 -3.58 21.74 -7.64
N PRO A 174 -3.04 21.55 -6.43
CA PRO A 174 -2.23 22.55 -5.74
C PRO A 174 -1.01 22.98 -6.58
N GLU A 175 -0.59 24.23 -6.42
CA GLU A 175 0.50 24.83 -7.22
C GLU A 175 1.85 24.17 -6.95
N ASP A 176 2.09 23.74 -5.73
CA ASP A 176 3.30 23.03 -5.27
C ASP A 176 3.42 21.60 -5.81
N ILE A 177 2.37 21.04 -6.37
CA ILE A 177 2.38 19.68 -6.93
C ILE A 177 3.02 19.71 -8.33
N ALA A 178 4.30 19.39 -8.40
CA ALA A 178 5.03 19.19 -9.65
C ALA A 178 5.00 17.72 -10.10
N PHE A 179 5.39 17.47 -11.36
CA PHE A 179 5.61 16.13 -11.86
C PHE A 179 6.71 15.44 -11.07
N LYS A 180 6.40 14.23 -10.60
CA LYS A 180 7.35 13.28 -10.04
C LYS A 180 7.03 11.88 -10.55
N THR A 181 8.05 11.09 -10.82
CA THR A 181 7.89 9.66 -11.11
C THR A 181 7.38 8.93 -9.86
N LYS A 182 6.77 7.76 -10.04
CA LYS A 182 6.30 6.96 -8.89
C LYS A 182 7.43 6.62 -7.89
N PRO A 183 8.64 6.22 -8.32
CA PRO A 183 9.76 6.04 -7.38
C PRO A 183 10.17 7.30 -6.61
N GLU A 184 10.08 8.49 -7.23
CA GLU A 184 10.34 9.76 -6.54
C GLU A 184 9.26 10.07 -5.49
N ILE A 185 7.98 9.81 -5.81
CA ILE A 185 6.89 9.93 -4.83
C ILE A 185 7.11 8.94 -3.66
N ALA A 186 7.47 7.70 -3.97
CA ALA A 186 7.79 6.69 -2.96
C ALA A 186 8.93 7.13 -2.03
N LEU A 187 10.01 7.70 -2.61
CA LEU A 187 11.14 8.20 -1.81
C LEU A 187 10.74 9.40 -0.93
N ASP A 188 9.87 10.29 -1.42
CA ASP A 188 9.33 11.39 -0.60
C ASP A 188 8.54 10.84 0.60
N GLN A 189 7.69 9.83 0.39
CA GLN A 189 6.92 9.20 1.47
C GLN A 189 7.82 8.48 2.48
N ILE A 190 8.89 7.81 2.01
CA ILE A 190 9.88 7.16 2.89
C ILE A 190 10.64 8.19 3.72
N ARG A 191 11.07 9.32 3.11
CA ARG A 191 11.74 10.42 3.83
C ARG A 191 10.83 11.01 4.89
N TRP A 192 9.60 11.32 4.52
CA TRP A 192 8.59 11.80 5.45
C TRP A 192 8.39 10.83 6.63
N ALA A 193 8.23 9.54 6.35
CA ALA A 193 8.04 8.52 7.37
C ALA A 193 9.26 8.42 8.32
N HIS A 194 10.46 8.56 7.77
CA HIS A 194 11.70 8.59 8.54
C HIS A 194 11.81 9.86 9.41
N GLU A 195 11.48 11.04 8.86
CA GLU A 195 11.52 12.34 9.55
C GLU A 195 10.56 12.40 10.74
N ILE A 196 9.36 11.83 10.61
CA ILE A 196 8.38 11.79 11.72
C ILE A 196 8.61 10.63 12.70
N GLY A 197 9.68 9.84 12.49
CA GLY A 197 10.04 8.73 13.38
C GLY A 197 9.04 7.57 13.37
N LEU A 198 8.41 7.26 12.22
CA LEU A 198 7.54 6.08 12.11
C LEU A 198 8.30 4.80 12.50
N PRO A 199 7.68 3.91 13.30
CA PRO A 199 8.31 2.63 13.60
C PRO A 199 8.50 1.79 12.33
N GLY A 200 9.53 0.94 12.33
CA GLY A 200 9.94 0.13 11.19
C GLY A 200 11.40 0.40 10.81
N ARG A 201 12.11 -0.63 10.38
CA ARG A 201 13.55 -0.54 10.06
C ARG A 201 13.88 -1.00 8.64
N MET A 202 12.89 -1.41 7.89
CA MET A 202 13.03 -2.06 6.60
C MET A 202 11.96 -1.56 5.63
N VAL A 203 12.36 -1.35 4.37
CA VAL A 203 11.45 -0.97 3.29
C VAL A 203 11.28 -2.15 2.33
N LEU A 204 10.04 -2.51 2.05
CA LEU A 204 9.68 -3.59 1.13
C LEU A 204 9.17 -2.97 -0.18
N LEU A 205 9.74 -3.44 -1.29
CA LEU A 205 9.43 -2.95 -2.63
C LEU A 205 9.10 -4.13 -3.56
N ASP A 206 8.16 -3.95 -4.45
CA ASP A 206 7.97 -4.86 -5.59
C ASP A 206 9.03 -4.64 -6.69
N ALA A 207 8.97 -5.40 -7.78
CA ALA A 207 9.91 -5.25 -8.89
C ALA A 207 9.69 -3.96 -9.71
N GLY A 208 8.50 -3.36 -9.64
CA GLY A 208 8.18 -2.08 -10.27
C GLY A 208 8.93 -0.91 -9.63
N TYR A 209 9.13 -0.96 -8.32
CA TYR A 209 9.90 0.03 -7.55
C TYR A 209 11.34 -0.42 -7.33
N GLY A 210 11.53 -1.69 -7.01
CA GLY A 210 12.83 -2.22 -6.61
C GLY A 210 13.89 -2.25 -7.71
N HIS A 211 13.53 -2.15 -8.99
CA HIS A 211 14.50 -2.00 -10.07
C HIS A 211 15.12 -0.59 -10.13
N ASP A 212 14.47 0.43 -9.54
CA ASP A 212 15.00 1.80 -9.51
C ASP A 212 16.18 1.91 -8.53
N SER A 213 17.37 2.11 -9.09
CA SER A 213 18.61 2.19 -8.30
C SER A 213 18.72 3.47 -7.47
N LYS A 214 18.04 4.56 -7.89
CA LYS A 214 18.05 5.83 -7.14
C LYS A 214 17.19 5.71 -5.89
N LEU A 215 16.02 5.04 -6.02
CA LEU A 215 15.17 4.75 -4.88
C LEU A 215 15.90 3.90 -3.84
N ARG A 216 16.53 2.78 -4.26
CA ARG A 216 17.31 1.95 -3.34
C ARG A 216 18.47 2.72 -2.68
N ALA A 217 19.18 3.55 -3.44
CA ALA A 217 20.23 4.40 -2.89
C ALA A 217 19.70 5.39 -1.85
N GLY A 218 18.58 6.06 -2.14
CA GLY A 218 17.91 6.97 -1.22
C GLY A 218 17.47 6.31 0.09
N ILE A 219 16.97 5.08 0.03
CA ILE A 219 16.62 4.30 1.23
C ILE A 219 17.89 4.02 2.07
N THR A 220 18.97 3.61 1.42
CA THR A 220 20.25 3.33 2.10
C THR A 220 20.86 4.60 2.72
N GLU A 221 20.71 5.76 2.07
CA GLU A 221 21.18 7.07 2.57
C GLU A 221 20.45 7.48 3.86
N LEU A 222 19.23 7.05 4.06
CA LEU A 222 18.46 7.24 5.29
C LEU A 222 18.85 6.25 6.40
N GLY A 223 19.79 5.33 6.15
CA GLY A 223 20.17 4.30 7.12
C GLY A 223 19.15 3.16 7.23
N LEU A 224 18.18 3.09 6.33
CA LEU A 224 17.16 2.03 6.30
C LEU A 224 17.64 0.82 5.49
N ALA A 225 17.27 -0.37 5.95
CA ALA A 225 17.42 -1.57 5.15
C ALA A 225 16.27 -1.69 4.14
N TYR A 226 16.46 -2.52 3.10
CA TYR A 226 15.38 -2.86 2.17
C TYR A 226 15.40 -4.33 1.76
N VAL A 227 14.23 -4.80 1.34
CA VAL A 227 14.05 -6.01 0.53
C VAL A 227 13.26 -5.60 -0.72
N ALA A 228 13.92 -5.58 -1.85
CA ALA A 228 13.42 -5.02 -3.10
C ALA A 228 13.31 -6.10 -4.17
N GLY A 229 12.09 -6.38 -4.65
CA GLY A 229 11.88 -7.16 -5.85
C GLY A 229 12.64 -6.56 -7.02
N ILE A 230 13.21 -7.41 -7.88
CA ILE A 230 13.96 -6.97 -9.06
C ILE A 230 13.62 -7.82 -10.29
N LEU A 231 13.92 -7.28 -11.45
CA LEU A 231 13.69 -7.97 -12.72
C LEU A 231 14.75 -9.02 -12.98
N PRO A 232 14.43 -10.13 -13.67
CA PRO A 232 15.37 -11.23 -14.01
C PRO A 232 16.62 -10.78 -14.76
N GLN A 233 16.52 -9.70 -15.54
CA GLN A 233 17.62 -9.11 -16.32
C GLN A 233 18.52 -8.13 -15.52
N THR A 234 18.22 -7.89 -14.25
CA THR A 234 19.07 -7.05 -13.40
C THR A 234 20.51 -7.56 -13.40
N LEU A 235 21.47 -6.66 -13.65
CA LEU A 235 22.87 -7.03 -13.79
C LEU A 235 23.59 -6.97 -12.43
N VAL A 236 24.39 -8.00 -12.19
CA VAL A 236 25.30 -8.08 -11.05
C VAL A 236 26.71 -8.41 -11.52
N TRP A 237 27.72 -8.01 -10.75
CA TRP A 237 29.11 -8.40 -11.03
C TRP A 237 29.27 -9.91 -10.85
N LYS A 238 29.97 -10.54 -11.79
CA LYS A 238 30.31 -11.99 -11.67
C LYS A 238 31.10 -12.22 -10.38
N PRO A 239 30.86 -13.32 -9.65
CA PRO A 239 31.57 -13.60 -8.39
C PRO A 239 33.08 -13.61 -8.47
N SER A 240 33.64 -13.92 -9.67
CA SER A 240 35.08 -13.93 -9.96
C SER A 240 35.68 -12.55 -10.21
N VAL A 241 34.88 -11.50 -10.32
CA VAL A 241 35.30 -10.15 -10.70
C VAL A 241 35.17 -9.22 -9.51
N ARG A 242 36.25 -8.43 -9.21
CA ARG A 242 36.18 -7.36 -8.21
C ARG A 242 35.62 -6.09 -8.87
N PRO A 243 34.55 -5.48 -8.32
CA PRO A 243 34.00 -4.22 -8.80
C PRO A 243 35.08 -3.11 -8.78
N GLY A 244 34.99 -2.15 -9.68
CA GLY A 244 35.90 -0.99 -9.71
C GLY A 244 37.15 -1.15 -10.58
N ARG A 245 37.35 -2.30 -11.19
CA ARG A 245 38.43 -2.46 -12.18
C ARG A 245 37.88 -2.16 -13.57
N THR A 246 38.06 -0.93 -14.07
CA THR A 246 37.76 -0.58 -15.46
C THR A 246 38.54 -1.47 -16.40
N PRO A 247 37.94 -2.06 -17.44
CA PRO A 247 38.67 -2.80 -18.46
C PRO A 247 39.71 -1.86 -19.09
N LYS A 248 40.94 -2.31 -19.25
CA LYS A 248 41.94 -1.60 -20.05
C LYS A 248 41.40 -1.42 -21.46
N LYS A 249 41.39 -0.16 -21.96
CA LYS A 249 40.99 0.18 -23.34
C LYS A 249 41.69 -0.80 -24.30
N GLY A 250 40.90 -1.56 -25.08
CA GLY A 250 41.41 -2.38 -26.18
C GLY A 250 41.16 -3.90 -26.07
N ARG A 251 40.69 -4.44 -24.94
CA ARG A 251 40.33 -5.86 -24.82
C ARG A 251 38.81 -6.03 -24.87
N ARG A 252 38.29 -6.74 -25.87
CA ARG A 252 36.92 -7.27 -25.88
C ARG A 252 36.83 -8.43 -24.88
N ASP A 253 36.93 -8.11 -23.60
CA ASP A 253 36.67 -9.10 -22.56
C ASP A 253 35.16 -9.35 -22.48
N ALA A 254 34.76 -10.61 -22.28
CA ALA A 254 33.38 -10.97 -21.98
C ALA A 254 32.87 -10.06 -20.85
N PRO A 255 31.61 -9.60 -20.87
CA PRO A 255 31.09 -8.65 -19.89
C PRO A 255 31.33 -9.18 -18.48
N ASN A 256 31.92 -8.34 -17.62
CA ASN A 256 32.21 -8.66 -16.21
C ASN A 256 30.93 -8.81 -15.36
N THR A 257 29.79 -8.63 -15.98
CA THR A 257 28.46 -8.72 -15.37
C THR A 257 27.68 -9.93 -15.92
N THR A 258 26.69 -10.33 -15.17
CA THR A 258 25.73 -11.37 -15.55
C THR A 258 24.34 -10.96 -15.06
N SER A 259 23.27 -11.45 -15.70
CA SER A 259 21.93 -11.25 -15.17
C SER A 259 21.72 -12.08 -13.90
N VAL A 260 20.81 -11.65 -13.03
CA VAL A 260 20.48 -12.45 -11.84
C VAL A 260 19.84 -13.77 -12.22
N LYS A 261 19.14 -13.85 -13.37
CA LYS A 261 18.59 -15.10 -13.90
C LYS A 261 19.71 -16.07 -14.29
N ASP A 262 20.70 -15.63 -15.06
CA ASP A 262 21.83 -16.47 -15.48
C ASP A 262 22.68 -16.90 -14.28
N LEU A 263 22.87 -16.00 -13.32
CA LEU A 263 23.55 -16.33 -12.07
C LEU A 263 22.78 -17.43 -11.31
N ALA A 264 21.46 -17.30 -11.20
CA ALA A 264 20.60 -18.28 -10.51
C ALA A 264 20.71 -19.67 -11.17
N LEU A 265 20.63 -19.73 -12.50
CA LEU A 265 20.75 -20.98 -13.27
C LEU A 265 22.14 -21.61 -13.15
N SER A 266 23.17 -20.82 -12.88
CA SER A 266 24.55 -21.33 -12.66
C SER A 266 24.79 -21.90 -11.25
N LEU A 267 23.84 -21.72 -10.31
CA LEU A 267 23.98 -22.20 -8.95
C LEU A 267 23.91 -23.72 -8.88
N ARG A 268 24.80 -24.31 -8.07
CA ARG A 268 24.81 -25.75 -7.82
C ARG A 268 23.59 -26.17 -7.00
N ALA A 269 23.12 -27.40 -7.16
CA ALA A 269 21.95 -27.93 -6.46
C ALA A 269 22.00 -27.70 -4.92
N ARG A 270 23.19 -27.80 -4.31
CA ARG A 270 23.38 -27.56 -2.85
C ARG A 270 23.11 -26.12 -2.40
N ALA A 271 22.99 -25.15 -3.29
CA ALA A 271 22.66 -23.78 -2.96
C ALA A 271 21.15 -23.58 -2.71
N TRP A 272 20.37 -24.52 -3.16
CA TRP A 272 18.92 -24.47 -3.07
C TRP A 272 18.41 -25.23 -1.84
N ARG A 273 17.41 -24.64 -1.17
CA ARG A 273 16.71 -25.25 -0.05
C ARG A 273 15.21 -25.10 -0.25
N THR A 274 14.45 -26.17 -0.07
CA THR A 274 12.99 -26.11 -0.03
C THR A 274 12.59 -25.51 1.33
N ILE A 275 11.77 -24.48 1.30
CA ILE A 275 11.24 -23.77 2.47
C ILE A 275 9.73 -23.65 2.29
N GLU A 276 9.03 -23.95 3.37
CA GLU A 276 7.58 -23.77 3.46
C GLU A 276 7.28 -22.47 4.20
N TRP A 277 6.27 -21.73 3.72
CA TRP A 277 5.76 -20.51 4.37
C TRP A 277 4.25 -20.40 4.20
N ARG A 278 3.63 -19.42 4.88
CA ARG A 278 2.21 -19.10 4.72
C ARG A 278 2.05 -17.64 4.31
N GLU A 279 1.16 -17.41 3.36
CA GLU A 279 0.77 -16.07 2.89
C GLU A 279 -0.76 -15.94 3.02
N GLY A 280 -1.25 -15.67 4.23
CA GLY A 280 -2.67 -15.36 4.46
C GLY A 280 -3.70 -16.46 4.20
N THR A 281 -3.30 -17.59 3.65
CA THR A 281 -4.14 -18.76 3.42
C THR A 281 -3.97 -19.80 4.52
N ASN A 282 -4.90 -20.75 4.63
CA ASN A 282 -4.76 -21.89 5.52
C ASN A 282 -3.77 -22.94 4.99
N GLU A 283 -3.31 -22.79 3.76
CA GLU A 283 -2.41 -23.72 3.09
C GLU A 283 -0.95 -23.30 3.25
N TRP A 284 -0.08 -24.28 3.40
CA TRP A 284 1.35 -24.08 3.36
C TRP A 284 1.81 -24.03 1.91
N LEU A 285 2.50 -22.96 1.56
CA LEU A 285 3.17 -22.80 0.29
C LEU A 285 4.61 -23.30 0.39
N SER A 286 5.13 -23.89 -0.68
CA SER A 286 6.49 -24.42 -0.73
C SER A 286 7.20 -23.96 -2.01
N SER A 287 8.46 -23.58 -1.88
CA SER A 287 9.34 -23.28 -3.03
C SER A 287 10.79 -23.59 -2.69
N ARG A 288 11.62 -23.72 -3.72
CA ARG A 288 13.06 -23.76 -3.55
C ARG A 288 13.62 -22.34 -3.53
N PHE A 289 14.41 -22.04 -2.51
CA PHE A 289 15.09 -20.75 -2.38
C PHE A 289 16.61 -20.92 -2.43
N ALA A 290 17.28 -19.92 -2.97
CA ALA A 290 18.73 -19.74 -2.87
C ALA A 290 19.06 -18.32 -2.46
N ARG A 291 20.19 -18.11 -1.77
CA ARG A 291 20.70 -16.78 -1.48
C ARG A 291 22.20 -16.68 -1.76
N VAL A 292 22.62 -15.57 -2.32
CA VAL A 292 24.02 -15.28 -2.60
C VAL A 292 24.35 -13.82 -2.29
N ARG A 293 25.61 -13.52 -1.96
CA ARG A 293 26.07 -12.13 -1.79
C ARG A 293 26.61 -11.62 -3.12
N VAL A 294 25.99 -10.55 -3.63
CA VAL A 294 26.32 -9.96 -4.94
C VAL A 294 26.72 -8.49 -4.82
N HIS A 295 27.40 -7.98 -5.82
CA HIS A 295 27.53 -6.55 -6.09
C HIS A 295 26.65 -6.22 -7.28
N VAL A 296 25.71 -5.30 -7.10
CA VAL A 296 24.81 -4.84 -8.17
C VAL A 296 25.61 -3.98 -9.15
N ALA A 297 25.44 -4.19 -10.44
CA ALA A 297 26.04 -3.34 -11.46
C ALA A 297 25.09 -2.19 -11.79
N SER A 298 25.08 -1.13 -10.97
CA SER A 298 24.25 0.05 -11.21
C SER A 298 25.08 1.21 -11.78
N SER A 299 24.44 2.04 -12.61
CA SER A 299 25.05 3.27 -13.16
C SER A 299 25.21 4.39 -12.12
N HIS A 300 24.64 4.23 -10.93
CA HIS A 300 24.61 5.24 -9.87
C HIS A 300 25.44 4.86 -8.64
N GLU A 301 26.38 3.90 -8.80
CA GLU A 301 27.33 3.61 -7.73
C GLU A 301 28.19 4.85 -7.46
N ARG A 302 28.15 5.33 -6.20
CA ARG A 302 29.11 6.35 -5.73
C ARG A 302 30.55 5.84 -5.90
N PRO A 303 31.54 6.72 -6.15
CA PRO A 303 32.94 6.35 -6.08
C PRO A 303 33.25 5.92 -4.63
N GLY A 304 33.27 4.63 -4.41
CA GLY A 304 33.46 3.97 -3.13
C GLY A 304 33.41 2.45 -3.30
N LYS A 305 33.72 1.70 -2.25
CA LYS A 305 33.59 0.24 -2.27
C LYS A 305 32.09 -0.13 -2.38
N PRO A 306 31.62 -0.73 -3.49
CA PRO A 306 30.24 -1.18 -3.58
C PRO A 306 29.98 -2.20 -2.48
N SER A 307 28.93 -1.98 -1.69
CA SER A 307 28.53 -2.91 -0.64
C SER A 307 27.94 -4.17 -1.28
N LYS A 308 28.21 -5.33 -0.66
CA LYS A 308 27.53 -6.56 -1.08
C LYS A 308 26.11 -6.57 -0.53
N GLU A 309 25.17 -6.90 -1.40
CA GLU A 309 23.78 -7.12 -1.06
C GLU A 309 23.45 -8.62 -1.08
N TRP A 310 22.39 -9.02 -0.40
CA TRP A 310 21.80 -10.31 -0.61
C TRP A 310 21.00 -10.31 -1.90
N LEU A 311 21.24 -11.30 -2.74
CA LEU A 311 20.32 -11.72 -3.80
C LEU A 311 19.58 -12.95 -3.27
N LEU A 312 18.30 -12.81 -2.99
CA LEU A 312 17.39 -13.91 -2.69
C LEU A 312 16.68 -14.31 -3.98
N ILE A 313 16.56 -15.61 -4.20
CA ILE A 313 16.00 -16.18 -5.44
C ILE A 313 14.97 -17.24 -5.05
N GLU A 314 13.79 -17.20 -5.67
CA GLU A 314 12.75 -18.20 -5.51
C GLU A 314 12.52 -18.96 -6.82
N TRP A 315 12.46 -20.26 -6.68
CA TRP A 315 12.15 -21.19 -7.76
C TRP A 315 10.95 -22.05 -7.32
N PRO A 316 9.72 -21.65 -7.69
CA PRO A 316 8.52 -22.42 -7.36
C PRO A 316 8.57 -23.84 -7.96
N GLU A 317 7.89 -24.76 -7.32
CA GLU A 317 7.72 -26.11 -7.84
C GLU A 317 6.90 -26.09 -9.14
N GLY A 318 7.30 -26.88 -10.11
CA GLY A 318 6.66 -26.93 -11.44
C GLY A 318 7.13 -25.88 -12.44
N GLU A 319 7.93 -24.89 -12.02
CA GLU A 319 8.49 -23.89 -12.91
C GLU A 319 9.82 -24.37 -13.53
N ASP A 320 10.05 -24.05 -14.82
CA ASP A 320 11.27 -24.42 -15.54
C ASP A 320 12.50 -23.60 -15.09
N ALA A 321 12.28 -22.42 -14.51
CA ALA A 321 13.32 -21.50 -14.07
C ALA A 321 12.89 -20.70 -12.83
N PRO A 322 13.84 -20.11 -12.07
CA PRO A 322 13.52 -19.19 -11.01
C PRO A 322 12.68 -17.99 -11.51
N THR A 323 11.64 -17.63 -10.77
CA THR A 323 10.67 -16.61 -11.20
C THR A 323 10.75 -15.31 -10.42
N LYS A 324 11.17 -15.35 -9.13
CA LYS A 324 11.22 -14.16 -8.29
C LYS A 324 12.63 -13.93 -7.74
N TYR A 325 13.02 -12.67 -7.71
CA TYR A 325 14.36 -12.22 -7.32
C TYR A 325 14.23 -10.97 -6.45
N TRP A 326 15.00 -10.91 -5.35
CA TRP A 326 15.06 -9.74 -4.48
C TRP A 326 16.50 -9.37 -4.17
N LEU A 327 16.77 -8.06 -4.12
CA LEU A 327 17.97 -7.51 -3.51
C LEU A 327 17.66 -7.07 -2.08
N SER A 328 18.60 -7.28 -1.16
CA SER A 328 18.40 -6.86 0.23
C SER A 328 19.71 -6.38 0.86
N THR A 329 19.60 -5.29 1.61
CA THR A 329 20.66 -4.71 2.44
C THR A 329 20.61 -5.18 3.89
N LEU A 330 19.74 -6.14 4.22
CA LEU A 330 19.69 -6.74 5.55
C LEU A 330 21.06 -7.29 5.98
N PRO A 331 21.33 -7.37 7.29
CA PRO A 331 22.64 -7.74 7.82
C PRO A 331 23.21 -9.04 7.24
N SER A 332 24.53 -9.13 7.14
CA SER A 332 25.18 -10.31 6.57
C SER A 332 24.96 -11.60 7.38
N ASN A 333 24.65 -11.47 8.65
CA ASN A 333 24.36 -12.56 9.57
C ASN A 333 22.86 -12.92 9.67
N ILE A 334 21.99 -12.27 8.88
CA ILE A 334 20.55 -12.64 8.86
C ILE A 334 20.39 -14.12 8.56
N THR A 335 19.47 -14.78 9.23
CA THR A 335 19.18 -16.19 8.94
C THR A 335 18.54 -16.35 7.55
N PHE A 336 18.59 -17.54 6.99
CA PHE A 336 17.98 -17.75 5.67
C PHE A 336 16.44 -17.64 5.74
N ARG A 337 15.87 -18.10 6.85
CA ARG A 337 14.45 -18.04 7.12
C ARG A 337 13.97 -16.59 7.23
N ASP A 338 14.62 -15.79 8.08
CA ASP A 338 14.22 -14.38 8.29
C ASP A 338 14.31 -13.55 7.01
N LEU A 339 15.30 -13.84 6.13
CA LEU A 339 15.39 -13.17 4.84
C LEU A 339 14.21 -13.51 3.92
N ILE A 340 13.74 -14.76 3.93
CA ILE A 340 12.57 -15.19 3.16
C ILE A 340 11.30 -14.58 3.76
N ASP A 341 11.13 -14.64 5.08
CA ASP A 341 9.97 -14.09 5.78
C ASP A 341 9.85 -12.58 5.53
N ALA A 342 10.98 -11.84 5.56
CA ALA A 342 11.01 -10.44 5.20
C ALA A 342 10.58 -10.19 3.74
N ALA A 343 11.05 -11.00 2.79
CA ALA A 343 10.67 -10.86 1.37
C ALA A 343 9.20 -11.19 1.14
N LYS A 344 8.66 -12.13 1.92
CA LYS A 344 7.26 -12.56 1.83
C LYS A 344 6.30 -11.64 2.55
N LEU A 345 6.74 -10.86 3.53
CA LEU A 345 5.88 -9.94 4.29
C LEU A 345 5.16 -8.91 3.40
N ARG A 346 5.69 -8.58 2.23
CA ARG A 346 5.07 -7.64 1.29
C ARG A 346 3.67 -8.06 0.81
N TRP A 347 3.34 -9.35 0.80
CA TRP A 347 2.01 -9.82 0.38
C TRP A 347 0.85 -9.16 1.15
N ARG A 348 1.11 -8.65 2.36
CA ARG A 348 0.12 -7.96 3.19
C ARG A 348 -0.57 -6.83 2.46
N ILE A 349 0.16 -6.07 1.62
CA ILE A 349 -0.41 -4.93 0.90
C ILE A 349 -1.46 -5.35 -0.14
N GLU A 350 -1.33 -6.56 -0.71
CA GLU A 350 -2.31 -7.07 -1.68
C GLU A 350 -3.67 -7.27 -1.00
N ARG A 351 -3.66 -7.81 0.22
CA ARG A 351 -4.85 -7.94 1.05
C ARG A 351 -5.43 -6.59 1.47
N ASP A 352 -4.59 -5.63 1.88
CA ASP A 352 -5.06 -4.30 2.23
C ASP A 352 -5.80 -3.64 1.07
N TYR A 353 -5.26 -3.73 -0.14
CA TYR A 353 -5.94 -3.17 -1.31
C TYR A 353 -7.21 -3.91 -1.70
N GLU A 354 -7.25 -5.21 -1.51
CA GLU A 354 -8.48 -5.98 -1.71
C GLU A 354 -9.56 -5.50 -0.74
N GLU A 355 -9.28 -5.47 0.55
CA GLU A 355 -10.22 -5.03 1.59
C GLU A 355 -10.60 -3.55 1.41
N LEU A 356 -9.65 -2.64 1.16
CA LEU A 356 -9.91 -1.23 0.91
C LEU A 356 -10.82 -1.01 -0.30
N LYS A 357 -10.66 -1.77 -1.38
CA LYS A 357 -11.48 -1.62 -2.59
C LYS A 357 -12.83 -2.30 -2.48
N GLN A 358 -12.87 -3.52 -1.96
CA GLN A 358 -14.09 -4.33 -1.91
C GLN A 358 -14.97 -3.95 -0.72
N GLU A 359 -14.39 -3.82 0.47
CA GLU A 359 -15.15 -3.61 1.71
C GLU A 359 -15.39 -2.13 2.00
N VAL A 360 -14.38 -1.28 1.77
CA VAL A 360 -14.44 0.15 2.15
C VAL A 360 -14.72 1.06 0.95
N GLY A 361 -14.59 0.56 -0.28
CA GLY A 361 -14.94 1.29 -1.50
C GLY A 361 -13.92 2.32 -1.96
N LEU A 362 -12.63 2.12 -1.71
CA LEU A 362 -11.55 3.02 -2.16
C LEU A 362 -11.61 3.31 -3.67
N GLY A 363 -12.09 2.37 -4.48
CA GLY A 363 -12.29 2.52 -5.92
C GLY A 363 -13.56 3.25 -6.34
N HIS A 364 -14.47 3.57 -5.42
CA HIS A 364 -15.82 4.06 -5.72
C HIS A 364 -15.93 5.59 -5.81
N TYR A 365 -14.82 6.31 -5.71
CA TYR A 365 -14.83 7.77 -5.89
C TYR A 365 -15.11 8.18 -7.33
N GLU A 366 -16.17 8.96 -7.53
CA GLU A 366 -16.65 9.43 -8.85
C GLU A 366 -16.24 10.86 -9.15
N GLY A 367 -15.75 11.60 -8.18
CA GLY A 367 -15.32 12.98 -8.33
C GLY A 367 -14.10 13.12 -9.27
N ARG A 368 -13.87 14.37 -9.72
CA ARG A 368 -12.84 14.69 -10.72
C ARG A 368 -11.69 15.52 -10.17
N GLY A 369 -11.84 16.09 -8.97
CA GLY A 369 -10.88 17.02 -8.38
C GLY A 369 -9.79 16.33 -7.56
N TRP A 370 -8.66 17.03 -7.42
CA TRP A 370 -7.52 16.60 -6.62
C TRP A 370 -7.89 16.38 -5.15
N ARG A 371 -8.48 17.39 -4.52
CA ARG A 371 -8.87 17.32 -3.10
C ARG A 371 -9.78 16.15 -2.81
N GLY A 372 -10.87 16.01 -3.56
CA GLY A 372 -11.82 14.95 -3.30
C GLY A 372 -11.25 13.55 -3.51
N PHE A 373 -10.28 13.37 -4.41
CA PHE A 373 -9.56 12.10 -4.55
C PHE A 373 -8.79 11.74 -3.28
N HIS A 374 -8.04 12.70 -2.72
CA HIS A 374 -7.26 12.46 -1.51
C HIS A 374 -8.17 12.33 -0.28
N HIS A 375 -9.13 13.22 -0.11
CA HIS A 375 -10.08 13.14 1.00
C HIS A 375 -10.84 11.81 1.04
N HIS A 376 -11.30 11.31 -0.12
CA HIS A 376 -11.94 9.99 -0.18
C HIS A 376 -10.96 8.88 0.24
N GLY A 377 -9.73 8.89 -0.29
CA GLY A 377 -8.69 7.94 0.09
C GLY A 377 -8.39 7.97 1.58
N THR A 378 -8.23 9.16 2.14
CA THR A 378 -8.01 9.39 3.59
C THR A 378 -9.17 8.83 4.42
N MET A 379 -10.42 9.07 4.03
CA MET A 379 -11.59 8.54 4.74
C MET A 379 -11.70 7.02 4.63
N CYS A 380 -11.33 6.44 3.48
CA CYS A 380 -11.26 4.98 3.32
C CYS A 380 -10.18 4.38 4.24
N ILE A 381 -9.01 5.01 4.32
CA ILE A 381 -7.93 4.58 5.24
C ILE A 381 -8.39 4.71 6.70
N ALA A 382 -9.10 5.80 7.05
CA ALA A 382 -9.65 5.98 8.39
C ALA A 382 -10.68 4.89 8.75
N ALA A 383 -11.62 4.61 7.85
CA ALA A 383 -12.60 3.54 8.03
C ALA A 383 -11.92 2.16 8.15
N TYR A 384 -10.92 1.89 7.31
CA TYR A 384 -10.13 0.67 7.35
C TYR A 384 -9.33 0.53 8.65
N GLY A 385 -8.75 1.63 9.14
CA GLY A 385 -8.04 1.67 10.42
C GLY A 385 -8.94 1.28 11.60
N PHE A 386 -10.20 1.74 11.61
CA PHE A 386 -11.17 1.27 12.60
C PHE A 386 -11.38 -0.24 12.53
N LEU A 387 -11.57 -0.80 11.33
CA LEU A 387 -11.80 -2.23 11.15
C LEU A 387 -10.57 -3.07 11.55
N ILE A 388 -9.35 -2.58 11.30
CA ILE A 388 -8.12 -3.20 11.79
C ILE A 388 -8.11 -3.18 13.34
N SER A 389 -8.40 -2.03 13.95
CA SER A 389 -8.42 -1.91 15.41
C SER A 389 -9.40 -2.88 16.06
N GLU A 390 -10.59 -3.07 15.47
CA GLU A 390 -11.58 -4.04 15.93
C GLU A 390 -11.06 -5.48 15.79
N ARG A 391 -10.48 -5.83 14.64
CA ARG A 391 -9.91 -7.15 14.37
C ARG A 391 -8.81 -7.52 15.36
N GLU A 392 -7.92 -6.57 15.64
CA GLU A 392 -6.77 -6.79 16.53
C GLU A 392 -7.15 -6.71 18.02
N THR A 393 -8.29 -6.10 18.35
CA THR A 393 -8.76 -5.97 19.73
C THR A 393 -9.66 -7.11 20.17
N ILE A 394 -10.47 -7.67 19.25
CA ILE A 394 -11.39 -8.77 19.52
C ILE A 394 -10.66 -10.08 19.17
N PRO A 395 -10.29 -10.91 20.17
CA PRO A 395 -9.64 -12.19 19.88
C PRO A 395 -10.58 -13.06 19.04
N PRO A 396 -10.06 -13.72 17.98
CA PRO A 396 -10.86 -14.65 17.20
C PRO A 396 -11.32 -15.81 18.08
N SER A 397 -12.57 -16.23 17.92
CA SER A 397 -13.16 -17.40 18.62
C SER A 397 -12.63 -18.77 18.14
N GLY A 398 -11.43 -18.80 17.52
CA GLY A 398 -10.78 -20.00 16.98
C GLY A 398 -9.36 -19.70 16.48
N PRO A 399 -8.63 -20.70 15.94
CA PRO A 399 -7.33 -20.44 15.32
C PRO A 399 -7.51 -19.33 14.26
N ARG A 400 -6.60 -18.32 14.27
CA ARG A 400 -6.66 -17.16 13.36
C ARG A 400 -6.78 -17.61 11.91
N SER A 401 -7.99 -17.88 11.50
CA SER A 401 -8.40 -17.94 10.09
C SER A 401 -8.47 -16.52 9.59
N ALA A 402 -8.23 -16.30 8.30
CA ALA A 402 -8.44 -15.01 7.65
C ALA A 402 -9.89 -14.56 7.91
N ALA A 403 -10.11 -13.90 9.04
CA ALA A 403 -11.43 -13.40 9.39
C ALA A 403 -11.77 -12.24 8.46
N LEU A 404 -12.91 -12.33 7.80
CA LEU A 404 -13.54 -11.20 7.13
C LEU A 404 -13.63 -10.03 8.11
N LEU A 405 -13.50 -8.81 7.61
CA LEU A 405 -13.69 -7.60 8.41
C LEU A 405 -14.99 -7.69 9.20
N PRO A 406 -15.03 -7.26 10.49
CA PRO A 406 -16.27 -7.24 11.24
C PRO A 406 -17.26 -6.31 10.54
N GLN A 407 -18.39 -6.85 10.09
CA GLN A 407 -19.46 -6.05 9.55
C GLN A 407 -20.24 -5.42 10.70
N LEU A 408 -20.38 -4.10 10.69
CA LEU A 408 -21.28 -3.40 11.61
C LEU A 408 -22.72 -3.82 11.29
N ALA A 409 -23.46 -4.25 12.29
CA ALA A 409 -24.90 -4.47 12.12
C ALA A 409 -25.57 -3.15 11.79
N VAL A 410 -26.47 -3.15 10.80
CA VAL A 410 -27.30 -1.98 10.50
C VAL A 410 -28.11 -1.65 11.74
N PRO A 411 -27.98 -0.49 12.38
CA PRO A 411 -28.82 -0.08 13.49
C PRO A 411 -30.28 -0.15 13.06
N ASP A 412 -31.18 -0.57 13.95
CA ASP A 412 -32.62 -0.68 13.62
C ASP A 412 -33.23 0.63 13.12
N SER A 413 -32.69 1.77 13.51
CA SER A 413 -33.02 3.11 12.99
C SER A 413 -32.71 3.29 11.49
N TYR A 414 -31.86 2.45 10.89
CA TYR A 414 -31.46 2.50 9.48
C TYR A 414 -32.03 1.39 8.62
N ARG A 415 -32.83 0.46 9.20
CA ARG A 415 -33.55 -0.53 8.39
C ARG A 415 -34.68 0.16 7.63
N PRO A 416 -34.79 0.05 6.29
CA PRO A 416 -35.93 0.53 5.57
C PRO A 416 -37.18 -0.19 6.13
N ARG A 417 -38.15 0.56 6.61
CA ARG A 417 -39.47 -0.01 6.97
C ARG A 417 -40.00 -0.69 5.72
N GLY A 418 -40.18 -2.01 5.79
CA GLY A 418 -40.47 -2.86 4.67
C GLY A 418 -41.62 -2.32 3.81
N SER A 419 -41.39 -2.28 2.52
CA SER A 419 -42.48 -2.22 1.55
C SER A 419 -43.28 -3.50 1.70
N PRO A 420 -44.64 -3.44 1.76
CA PRO A 420 -45.44 -4.64 1.78
C PRO A 420 -45.26 -5.37 0.45
N LEU A 421 -44.83 -6.62 0.51
CA LEU A 421 -44.91 -7.54 -0.61
C LEU A 421 -46.39 -7.54 -1.10
N ALA A 422 -46.60 -7.01 -2.29
CA ALA A 422 -47.85 -7.22 -3.00
C ALA A 422 -47.95 -8.71 -3.38
N ALA A 423 -49.10 -9.28 -3.04
CA ALA A 423 -49.49 -10.65 -3.33
C ALA A 423 -49.55 -10.96 -4.82
#